data_0a3cff549a2fb9cb9cd198949869080b
#
_entry.id   0a3cff549a2fb9cb9cd198949869080b
#
_cell.length_a   1.000
_cell.length_b   1.000
_cell.length_c   1.000
_cell.angle_alpha   90.00
_cell.angle_beta   90.00
_cell.angle_gamma   90.00
#
_symmetry.space_group_name_H-M   'P 1'
#
loop_
_entity.id
_entity.type
_entity.pdbx_description
1 polymer ?
#
loop_
_entity_poly.entity_id
_entity_poly.type
_entity_poly.pdbx_seq_one_letter_code
_entity_poly.pdbx_strand_id
1 'polypeptide(L)'
;MLCLPIAVPDEVVIDLVNERLSKPDCRLNGWILDGCPFNLKQIALLRDLKIEPQKVIALETSDDVVLRELHEMKLHQASGKLFTPQEAREAPEEIRPLLVQRPLPQVREQVREHQEFLEAAEAEYSRHLVRINAEEPDETVFLSFCDAIESSLPAPRSKRENRLSPNAM
;
A
#
# COMPACT_ATOMS: atom_id res chain seq x y z
N MET A 1 3.11 -12.98 -30.44
CA MET A 1 2.40 -13.66 -29.34
C MET A 1 2.69 -12.84 -28.10
N LEU A 2 1.78 -11.92 -27.72
CA LEU A 2 1.90 -11.09 -26.53
C LEU A 2 1.71 -12.01 -25.32
N CYS A 3 2.79 -12.24 -24.59
CA CYS A 3 2.71 -12.94 -23.29
C CYS A 3 2.01 -11.97 -22.33
N LEU A 4 0.72 -12.16 -22.11
CA LEU A 4 0.03 -11.46 -21.02
C LEU A 4 0.75 -11.86 -19.73
N PRO A 5 1.07 -10.91 -18.84
CA PRO A 5 1.64 -11.23 -17.56
C PRO A 5 0.66 -12.19 -16.85
N ILE A 6 1.13 -13.38 -16.54
CA ILE A 6 0.35 -14.34 -15.75
C ILE A 6 0.21 -13.71 -14.38
N ALA A 7 -1.00 -13.35 -14.00
CA ALA A 7 -1.25 -12.83 -12.66
C ALA A 7 -0.89 -13.91 -11.64
N VAL A 8 -0.07 -13.56 -10.65
CA VAL A 8 0.27 -14.47 -9.55
C VAL A 8 -1.00 -14.71 -8.75
N PRO A 9 -1.36 -15.98 -8.42
CA PRO A 9 -2.51 -16.27 -7.58
C PRO A 9 -2.42 -15.56 -6.21
N ASP A 10 -3.55 -15.05 -5.72
CA ASP A 10 -3.60 -14.32 -4.45
C ASP A 10 -3.10 -15.15 -3.28
N GLU A 11 -3.38 -16.45 -3.29
CA GLU A 11 -2.91 -17.39 -2.27
C GLU A 11 -1.37 -17.39 -2.18
N VAL A 12 -0.70 -17.42 -3.33
CA VAL A 12 0.77 -17.42 -3.39
C VAL A 12 1.32 -16.09 -2.85
N VAL A 13 0.68 -14.96 -3.20
CA VAL A 13 1.07 -13.64 -2.69
C VAL A 13 0.94 -13.60 -1.16
N ILE A 14 -0.19 -14.04 -0.63
CA ILE A 14 -0.46 -14.01 0.81
C ILE A 14 0.40 -15.02 1.57
N ASP A 15 0.71 -16.18 1.00
CA ASP A 15 1.64 -17.15 1.59
C ASP A 15 3.05 -16.54 1.74
N LEU A 16 3.54 -15.83 0.70
CA LEU A 16 4.82 -15.12 0.75
C LEU A 16 4.81 -13.99 1.80
N VAL A 17 3.72 -13.22 1.88
CA VAL A 17 3.54 -12.20 2.91
C VAL A 17 3.59 -12.84 4.30
N ASN A 18 2.85 -13.91 4.54
CA ASN A 18 2.82 -14.62 5.80
C ASN A 18 4.20 -15.18 6.18
N GLU A 19 4.90 -15.78 5.22
CA GLU A 19 6.28 -16.24 5.44
C GLU A 19 7.19 -15.06 5.83
N ARG A 20 7.10 -13.93 5.12
CA ARG A 20 7.91 -12.73 5.40
C ARG A 20 7.61 -12.15 6.78
N LEU A 21 6.36 -12.01 7.15
CA LEU A 21 5.93 -11.47 8.44
C LEU A 21 6.30 -12.39 9.62
N SER A 22 6.50 -13.67 9.36
CA SER A 22 6.94 -14.65 10.37
C SER A 22 8.42 -14.53 10.73
N LYS A 23 9.23 -13.78 9.99
CA LYS A 23 10.66 -13.62 10.25
C LYS A 23 10.90 -12.82 11.55
N PRO A 24 12.03 -13.06 12.25
CA PRO A 24 12.33 -12.44 13.54
C PRO A 24 12.37 -10.91 13.50
N ASP A 25 12.84 -10.32 12.41
CA ASP A 25 12.92 -8.86 12.24
C ASP A 25 11.54 -8.20 12.25
N CYS A 26 10.54 -8.80 11.57
CA CYS A 26 9.16 -8.32 11.58
C CYS A 26 8.53 -8.42 12.97
N ARG A 27 8.84 -9.50 13.73
CA ARG A 27 8.33 -9.67 15.09
C ARG A 27 8.95 -8.69 16.09
N LEU A 28 10.20 -8.30 15.88
CA LEU A 28 10.92 -7.41 16.78
C LEU A 28 10.69 -5.93 16.47
N ASN A 29 10.66 -5.58 15.19
CA ASN A 29 10.64 -4.18 14.75
C ASN A 29 9.29 -3.74 14.17
N GLY A 30 8.34 -4.68 14.00
CA GLY A 30 7.09 -4.43 13.28
C GLY A 30 7.25 -4.55 11.77
N TRP A 31 6.19 -4.18 11.04
CA TRP A 31 6.13 -4.27 9.58
C TRP A 31 5.17 -3.22 9.01
N ILE A 32 5.40 -2.89 7.76
CA ILE A 32 4.51 -2.08 6.93
C ILE A 32 4.23 -2.90 5.67
N LEU A 33 2.96 -3.00 5.29
CA LEU A 33 2.52 -3.54 4.02
C LEU A 33 2.09 -2.38 3.11
N ASP A 34 2.72 -2.29 1.96
CA ASP A 34 2.35 -1.36 0.89
C ASP A 34 2.05 -2.17 -0.37
N GLY A 35 0.93 -1.85 -1.05
CA GLY A 35 0.45 -2.58 -2.21
C GLY A 35 -0.14 -3.98 -1.93
N CYS A 36 -0.33 -4.35 -0.65
CA CYS A 36 -1.01 -5.58 -0.23
C CYS A 36 -1.77 -5.30 1.08
N PRO A 37 -3.05 -5.69 1.20
CA PRO A 37 -3.90 -6.29 0.16
C PRO A 37 -4.30 -5.29 -0.93
N PHE A 38 -4.57 -5.75 -2.16
CA PHE A 38 -5.05 -4.90 -3.25
C PHE A 38 -6.41 -5.36 -3.81
N ASN A 39 -7.01 -6.41 -3.25
CA ASN A 39 -8.35 -6.90 -3.61
C ASN A 39 -9.04 -7.57 -2.42
N LEU A 40 -10.34 -7.82 -2.57
CA LEU A 40 -11.18 -8.41 -1.53
C LEU A 40 -10.74 -9.80 -1.10
N LYS A 41 -10.24 -10.59 -2.03
CA LYS A 41 -9.77 -11.95 -1.76
C LYS A 41 -8.55 -11.95 -0.86
N GLN A 42 -7.61 -11.02 -1.09
CA GLN A 42 -6.44 -10.87 -0.24
C GLN A 42 -6.81 -10.40 1.17
N ILE A 43 -7.79 -9.50 1.33
CA ILE A 43 -8.32 -9.12 2.65
C ILE A 43 -8.84 -10.36 3.39
N ALA A 44 -9.66 -11.18 2.73
CA ALA A 44 -10.19 -12.40 3.32
C ALA A 44 -9.08 -13.38 3.74
N LEU A 45 -8.07 -13.59 2.88
CA LEU A 45 -6.95 -14.48 3.18
C LEU A 45 -6.11 -13.99 4.36
N LEU A 46 -5.83 -12.68 4.45
CA LEU A 46 -5.12 -12.10 5.61
C LEU A 46 -5.91 -12.30 6.90
N ARG A 47 -7.22 -12.08 6.87
CA ARG A 47 -8.10 -12.34 8.01
C ARG A 47 -8.08 -13.81 8.45
N ASP A 48 -8.18 -14.75 7.50
CA ASP A 48 -8.17 -16.18 7.77
C ASP A 48 -6.84 -16.64 8.40
N LEU A 49 -5.73 -16.01 8.03
CA LEU A 49 -4.41 -16.19 8.63
C LEU A 49 -4.20 -15.42 9.94
N LYS A 50 -5.20 -14.62 10.37
CA LYS A 50 -5.13 -13.74 11.55
C LYS A 50 -3.97 -12.75 11.50
N ILE A 51 -3.65 -12.25 10.32
CA ILE A 51 -2.69 -11.19 10.10
C ILE A 51 -3.44 -9.86 10.23
N GLU A 52 -3.41 -9.28 11.42
CA GLU A 52 -4.11 -8.04 11.74
C GLU A 52 -3.11 -6.89 11.88
N PRO A 53 -3.26 -5.80 11.09
CA PRO A 53 -2.44 -4.61 11.27
C PRO A 53 -2.88 -3.85 12.53
N GLN A 54 -1.95 -3.22 13.21
CA GLN A 54 -2.27 -2.31 14.32
C GLN A 54 -2.91 -1.02 13.81
N LYS A 55 -2.56 -0.58 12.61
CA LYS A 55 -3.12 0.56 11.91
C LYS A 55 -3.21 0.33 10.41
N VAL A 56 -4.23 0.89 9.84
CA VAL A 56 -4.41 1.02 8.40
C VAL A 56 -4.51 2.51 8.10
N ILE A 57 -3.65 3.00 7.21
CA ILE A 57 -3.63 4.40 6.83
C ILE A 57 -4.20 4.49 5.42
N ALA A 58 -5.31 5.19 5.28
CA ALA A 58 -5.92 5.52 4.00
C ALA A 58 -5.53 6.95 3.61
N LEU A 59 -4.86 7.07 2.46
CA LEU A 59 -4.59 8.35 1.83
C LEU A 59 -5.79 8.70 0.95
N GLU A 60 -6.51 9.75 1.31
CA GLU A 60 -7.73 10.17 0.63
C GLU A 60 -7.47 11.34 -0.31
N THR A 61 -7.99 11.23 -1.51
CA THR A 61 -8.01 12.32 -2.50
C THR A 61 -9.31 12.23 -3.31
N SER A 62 -9.69 13.32 -3.96
CA SER A 62 -10.90 13.33 -4.77
C SER A 62 -10.74 12.49 -6.05
N ASP A 63 -11.85 11.88 -6.49
CA ASP A 63 -11.89 11.07 -7.71
C ASP A 63 -11.43 11.84 -8.94
N ASP A 64 -11.75 13.13 -9.02
CA ASP A 64 -11.35 13.99 -10.14
C ASP A 64 -9.83 14.15 -10.22
N VAL A 65 -9.15 14.24 -9.07
CA VAL A 65 -7.69 14.28 -8.99
C VAL A 65 -7.12 12.95 -9.46
N VAL A 66 -7.61 11.84 -8.91
CA VAL A 66 -7.16 10.48 -9.29
C VAL A 66 -7.34 10.23 -10.79
N LEU A 67 -8.54 10.54 -11.31
CA LEU A 67 -8.85 10.35 -12.73
C LEU A 67 -7.93 11.17 -13.62
N ARG A 68 -7.68 12.43 -13.26
CA ARG A 68 -6.77 13.31 -14.01
C ARG A 68 -5.36 12.77 -14.01
N GLU A 69 -4.81 12.46 -12.85
CA GLU A 69 -3.44 11.96 -12.72
C GLU A 69 -3.24 10.63 -13.45
N LEU A 70 -4.15 9.67 -13.25
CA LEU A 70 -4.07 8.39 -13.93
C LEU A 70 -4.25 8.51 -15.45
N HIS A 71 -5.03 9.49 -15.91
CA HIS A 71 -5.20 9.74 -17.35
C HIS A 71 -3.96 10.40 -17.97
N GLU A 72 -3.26 11.25 -17.22
CA GLU A 72 -2.01 11.88 -17.66
C GLU A 72 -0.83 10.89 -17.74
N MET A 73 -0.89 9.80 -16.99
CA MET A 73 0.11 8.74 -17.07
C MET A 73 0.10 8.03 -18.40
N LYS A 74 1.28 7.65 -18.88
CA LYS A 74 1.46 6.86 -20.10
C LYS A 74 1.84 5.43 -19.81
N LEU A 75 1.31 4.50 -20.57
CA LEU A 75 1.55 3.08 -20.45
C LEU A 75 2.58 2.63 -21.48
N HIS A 76 3.63 1.96 -21.04
CA HIS A 76 4.49 1.18 -21.92
C HIS A 76 3.89 -0.21 -22.10
N GLN A 77 3.24 -0.46 -23.24
CA GLN A 77 2.43 -1.67 -23.46
C GLN A 77 3.21 -2.98 -23.30
N ALA A 78 4.49 -3.00 -23.66
CA ALA A 78 5.28 -4.24 -23.62
C ALA A 78 5.63 -4.66 -22.20
N SER A 79 5.85 -3.71 -21.26
CA SER A 79 6.23 -4.01 -19.87
C SER A 79 5.11 -3.82 -18.86
N GLY A 80 3.99 -3.18 -19.24
CA GLY A 80 2.94 -2.78 -18.33
C GLY A 80 3.31 -1.60 -17.39
N LYS A 81 4.52 -1.04 -17.52
CA LYS A 81 4.96 0.08 -16.66
C LYS A 81 4.22 1.35 -17.00
N LEU A 82 3.74 2.05 -15.97
CA LEU A 82 3.19 3.39 -16.05
C LEU A 82 4.32 4.42 -15.88
N PHE A 83 4.24 5.48 -16.65
CA PHE A 83 5.14 6.62 -16.65
C PHE A 83 4.36 7.87 -16.31
N THR A 84 4.80 8.63 -15.34
CA THR A 84 4.30 9.97 -15.09
C THR A 84 4.58 10.89 -16.27
N PRO A 85 3.91 12.04 -16.41
CA PRO A 85 4.20 13.00 -17.49
C PRO A 85 5.67 13.45 -17.51
N GLN A 86 6.32 13.55 -16.36
CA GLN A 86 7.74 13.88 -16.26
C GLN A 86 8.62 12.72 -16.72
N GLU A 87 8.45 11.53 -16.17
CA GLU A 87 9.19 10.33 -16.58
C GLU A 87 9.03 10.05 -18.08
N ALA A 88 7.85 10.29 -18.65
CA ALA A 88 7.60 10.11 -20.07
C ALA A 88 8.40 11.08 -20.95
N ARG A 89 8.64 12.31 -20.46
CA ARG A 89 9.49 13.30 -21.14
C ARG A 89 10.96 12.95 -21.05
N GLU A 90 11.39 12.41 -19.91
CA GLU A 90 12.77 12.04 -19.60
C GLU A 90 13.13 10.63 -20.11
N ALA A 91 12.13 9.86 -20.56
CA ALA A 91 12.33 8.50 -21.07
C ALA A 91 13.29 8.48 -22.27
N PRO A 92 14.10 7.39 -22.43
CA PRO A 92 14.95 7.18 -23.59
C PRO A 92 14.19 7.32 -24.92
N GLU A 93 14.88 7.80 -25.96
CA GLU A 93 14.28 8.01 -27.29
C GLU A 93 13.65 6.75 -27.89
N GLU A 94 14.17 5.58 -27.56
CA GLU A 94 13.64 4.29 -28.01
C GLU A 94 12.30 3.94 -27.31
N ILE A 95 12.11 4.42 -26.08
CA ILE A 95 10.92 4.11 -25.26
C ILE A 95 9.79 5.10 -25.52
N ARG A 96 10.10 6.39 -25.72
CA ARG A 96 9.07 7.45 -25.89
C ARG A 96 7.99 7.12 -26.91
N PRO A 97 8.30 6.63 -28.13
CA PRO A 97 7.28 6.31 -29.14
C PRO A 97 6.41 5.10 -28.74
N LEU A 98 6.86 4.28 -27.77
CA LEU A 98 6.13 3.11 -27.30
C LEU A 98 5.18 3.43 -26.11
N LEU A 99 5.22 4.69 -25.65
CA LEU A 99 4.35 5.15 -24.56
C LEU A 99 3.00 5.58 -25.14
N VAL A 100 1.94 4.92 -24.70
CA VAL A 100 0.58 5.19 -25.14
C VAL A 100 -0.26 5.77 -24.00
N GLN A 101 -1.20 6.63 -24.35
CA GLN A 101 -2.20 7.11 -23.41
C GLN A 101 -3.24 6.02 -23.16
N ARG A 102 -3.61 5.82 -21.90
CA ARG A 102 -4.69 4.89 -21.57
C ARG A 102 -6.04 5.48 -21.90
N PRO A 103 -6.96 4.69 -22.51
CA PRO A 103 -8.33 5.15 -22.76
C PRO A 103 -9.03 5.53 -21.46
N LEU A 104 -9.69 6.69 -21.42
CA LEU A 104 -10.41 7.18 -20.25
C LEU A 104 -11.43 6.19 -19.66
N PRO A 105 -12.20 5.42 -20.48
CA PRO A 105 -13.09 4.39 -19.93
C PRO A 105 -12.36 3.32 -19.11
N GLN A 106 -11.16 2.90 -19.52
CA GLN A 106 -10.36 1.93 -18.76
C GLN A 106 -9.86 2.52 -17.44
N VAL A 107 -9.45 3.79 -17.46
CA VAL A 107 -9.03 4.50 -16.24
C VAL A 107 -10.19 4.61 -15.24
N ARG A 108 -11.38 4.98 -15.73
CA ARG A 108 -12.59 5.06 -14.88
C ARG A 108 -12.98 3.72 -14.27
N GLU A 109 -12.88 2.65 -15.05
CA GLU A 109 -13.17 1.31 -14.53
C GLU A 109 -12.19 0.90 -13.45
N GLN A 110 -10.91 1.17 -13.63
CA GLN A 110 -9.88 0.92 -12.61
C GLN A 110 -10.15 1.71 -11.31
N VAL A 111 -10.56 2.97 -11.40
CA VAL A 111 -10.91 3.79 -10.24
C VAL A 111 -12.13 3.21 -9.53
N ARG A 112 -13.15 2.78 -10.28
CA ARG A 112 -14.35 2.16 -9.70
C ARG A 112 -14.01 0.86 -8.95
N GLU A 113 -13.22 -0.03 -9.55
CA GLU A 113 -12.78 -1.28 -8.90
C GLU A 113 -11.98 -0.98 -7.63
N HIS A 114 -11.15 0.05 -7.65
CA HIS A 114 -10.39 0.47 -6.47
C HIS A 114 -11.29 1.04 -5.37
N GLN A 115 -12.34 1.80 -5.71
CA GLN A 115 -13.32 2.29 -4.74
C GLN A 115 -14.06 1.14 -4.05
N GLU A 116 -14.52 0.13 -4.80
CA GLU A 116 -15.15 -1.06 -4.23
C GLU A 116 -14.21 -1.78 -3.25
N PHE A 117 -12.93 -1.85 -3.59
CA PHE A 117 -11.90 -2.39 -2.69
C PHE A 117 -11.73 -1.53 -1.43
N LEU A 118 -11.66 -0.19 -1.57
CA LEU A 118 -11.50 0.71 -0.44
C LEU A 118 -12.68 0.61 0.54
N GLU A 119 -13.91 0.60 0.05
CA GLU A 119 -15.11 0.44 0.88
C GLU A 119 -15.05 -0.83 1.73
N ALA A 120 -14.63 -1.94 1.13
CA ALA A 120 -14.52 -3.20 1.84
C ALA A 120 -13.32 -3.21 2.82
N ALA A 121 -12.19 -2.63 2.46
CA ALA A 121 -11.04 -2.46 3.34
C ALA A 121 -11.40 -1.59 4.55
N GLU A 122 -12.15 -0.51 4.35
CA GLU A 122 -12.65 0.35 5.41
C GLU A 122 -13.61 -0.39 6.35
N ALA A 123 -14.51 -1.21 5.82
CA ALA A 123 -15.41 -2.00 6.63
C ALA A 123 -14.66 -3.02 7.50
N GLU A 124 -13.69 -3.74 6.92
CA GLU A 124 -12.89 -4.75 7.61
C GLU A 124 -11.99 -4.13 8.68
N TYR A 125 -11.30 -3.03 8.35
CA TYR A 125 -10.30 -2.41 9.21
C TYR A 125 -10.80 -1.17 9.96
N SER A 126 -12.11 -0.96 10.07
CA SER A 126 -12.72 0.26 10.62
C SER A 126 -12.18 0.70 11.99
N ARG A 127 -11.76 -0.27 12.83
CA ARG A 127 -11.22 0.00 14.17
C ARG A 127 -9.76 0.48 14.16
N HIS A 128 -9.05 0.26 13.07
CA HIS A 128 -7.63 0.52 12.90
C HIS A 128 -7.35 1.60 11.85
N LEU A 129 -8.43 2.12 11.23
CA LEU A 129 -8.35 3.02 10.10
C LEU A 129 -8.05 4.46 10.54
N VAL A 130 -7.03 5.04 9.95
CA VAL A 130 -6.71 6.48 10.03
C VAL A 130 -6.75 7.04 8.62
N ARG A 131 -7.49 8.13 8.42
CA ARG A 131 -7.61 8.82 7.13
C ARG A 131 -6.71 10.05 7.11
N ILE A 132 -5.96 10.21 6.02
CA ILE A 132 -5.08 11.35 5.80
C ILE A 132 -5.45 11.97 4.46
N ASN A 133 -5.72 13.27 4.45
CA ASN A 133 -5.97 14.01 3.22
C ASN A 133 -4.66 14.09 2.39
N ALA A 134 -4.64 13.44 1.23
CA ALA A 134 -3.49 13.41 0.33
C ALA A 134 -3.46 14.59 -0.66
N GLU A 135 -4.43 15.51 -0.61
CA GLU A 135 -4.41 16.74 -1.42
C GLU A 135 -3.61 17.87 -0.76
N GLU A 136 -3.18 17.67 0.49
CA GLU A 136 -2.28 18.57 1.19
C GLU A 136 -0.84 18.48 0.62
N PRO A 137 0.01 19.48 0.89
CA PRO A 137 1.43 19.41 0.51
C PRO A 137 2.11 18.15 1.07
N ASP A 138 3.02 17.55 0.30
CA ASP A 138 3.72 16.30 0.65
C ASP A 138 4.29 16.29 2.06
N GLU A 139 4.86 17.41 2.51
CA GLU A 139 5.41 17.54 3.86
C GLU A 139 4.33 17.43 4.94
N THR A 140 3.15 18.01 4.71
CA THR A 140 2.00 17.92 5.63
C THR A 140 1.46 16.50 5.67
N VAL A 141 1.32 15.84 4.52
CA VAL A 141 0.91 14.44 4.41
C VAL A 141 1.89 13.54 5.16
N PHE A 142 3.19 13.76 4.97
CA PHE A 142 4.24 13.00 5.65
C PHE A 142 4.20 13.17 7.18
N LEU A 143 4.04 14.41 7.67
CA LEU A 143 3.90 14.65 9.10
C LEU A 143 2.66 13.97 9.69
N SER A 144 1.52 14.06 9.01
CA SER A 144 0.29 13.40 9.42
C SER A 144 0.44 11.87 9.45
N PHE A 145 1.20 11.31 8.52
CA PHE A 145 1.54 9.89 8.49
C PHE A 145 2.43 9.49 9.69
N CYS A 146 3.44 10.28 10.01
CA CYS A 146 4.28 10.07 11.19
C CYS A 146 3.47 10.12 12.48
N ASP A 147 2.63 11.15 12.65
CA ASP A 147 1.74 11.29 13.81
C ASP A 147 0.77 10.10 13.93
N ALA A 148 0.23 9.64 12.80
CA ALA A 148 -0.63 8.46 12.76
C ALA A 148 0.09 7.21 13.24
N ILE A 149 1.35 7.00 12.90
CA ILE A 149 2.15 5.87 13.37
C ILE A 149 2.50 6.02 14.85
N GLU A 150 3.02 7.17 15.26
CA GLU A 150 3.49 7.41 16.62
C GLU A 150 2.37 7.31 17.66
N SER A 151 1.17 7.81 17.35
CA SER A 151 0.00 7.75 18.22
C SER A 151 -0.45 6.33 18.56
N SER A 152 0.03 5.31 17.85
CA SER A 152 -0.32 3.89 18.05
C SER A 152 0.73 3.09 18.78
N LEU A 153 1.94 3.62 18.91
CA LEU A 153 3.00 2.90 19.60
C LEU A 153 2.69 2.88 21.10
N PRO A 154 2.71 1.71 21.75
CA PRO A 154 2.71 1.68 23.22
C PRO A 154 3.90 2.50 23.70
N ALA A 155 3.70 3.30 24.75
CA ALA A 155 4.76 4.12 25.33
C ALA A 155 6.05 3.29 25.48
N PRO A 156 7.22 3.82 25.08
CA PRO A 156 8.47 3.07 25.13
C PRO A 156 8.65 2.50 26.52
N ARG A 157 8.79 1.18 26.63
CA ARG A 157 9.03 0.51 27.89
C ARG A 157 10.25 1.16 28.55
N SER A 158 10.03 1.78 29.70
CA SER A 158 11.11 2.47 30.40
C SER A 158 12.24 1.48 30.67
N LYS A 159 13.49 1.86 30.40
CA LYS A 159 14.71 1.05 30.60
C LYS A 159 14.94 0.61 32.05
N ARG A 160 13.94 0.66 32.94
CA ARG A 160 14.07 0.40 34.36
C ARG A 160 13.78 -1.04 34.81
N GLU A 161 13.28 -1.93 33.95
CA GLU A 161 12.94 -3.30 34.37
C GLU A 161 14.01 -4.37 34.12
N ASN A 162 15.22 -3.98 33.70
CA ASN A 162 16.33 -4.93 33.54
C ASN A 162 17.41 -4.81 34.63
N ARG A 163 17.02 -4.43 35.84
CA ARG A 163 17.89 -4.63 37.00
C ARG A 163 17.53 -5.95 37.66
N LEU A 164 18.33 -6.95 37.30
CA LEU A 164 18.52 -8.19 38.03
C LEU A 164 18.29 -8.02 39.54
N SER A 165 17.41 -8.82 40.07
CA SER A 165 17.38 -9.05 41.52
C SER A 165 18.72 -9.68 41.93
N PRO A 166 19.49 -9.10 42.90
CA PRO A 166 20.64 -9.78 43.43
C PRO A 166 20.16 -10.84 44.38
N ASN A 167 20.71 -12.03 44.22
CA ASN A 167 20.84 -13.16 45.16
C ASN A 167 20.19 -12.98 46.55
N ALA A 168 19.28 -13.88 46.88
CA ALA A 168 19.11 -14.32 48.23
C ALA A 168 19.69 -15.72 48.36
N MET A 169 20.64 -15.81 49.28
CA MET A 169 21.24 -17.03 49.79
C MET A 169 20.16 -18.02 50.25
#